data_5bbf7393a643786767aa73d5e15e12ef
#
_entry.id   5bbf7393a643786767aa73d5e15e12ef
#
_cell.length_a   1.000
_cell.length_b   1.000
_cell.length_c   1.000
_cell.angle_alpha   90.00
_cell.angle_beta   90.00
_cell.angle_gamma   90.00
#
_symmetry.space_group_name_H-M   'P 1'
#
loop_
_entity.id
_entity.type
_entity.pdbx_description
1 polymer ?
#
loop_
_entity_poly.entity_id
_entity_poly.type
_entity_poly.pdbx_seq_one_letter_code
_entity_poly.pdbx_strand_id
1 'polypeptide(L)'
;MAALAAAPQPADPLDALFARGKAMQATLHSISASFTETTVSSLLRDPLVARGTVVAAVPLRMLMTYTTPEVRYVLMDQTRIVTVVPSRRERDELNIADMQRRIQRYFVEASPKELRQSFDISLAPDPALPGADLMDMRPRRKQIKEGLARLRLWIDRTSLVMSKLRMDYADGDSRTIELSDIKINPPVDDRTFAIPSGRSRSGG
;
A
#
# COMPACT_ATOMS: atom_id res chain seq x y z
N MET A 1 -1.99 51.84 20.03
CA MET A 1 -2.59 50.50 19.90
C MET A 1 -1.65 49.67 19.08
N ALA A 2 -0.93 48.72 19.71
CA ALA A 2 -0.01 47.83 19.03
C ALA A 2 -0.83 46.59 18.56
N ALA A 3 -0.86 46.34 17.25
CA ALA A 3 -1.44 45.14 16.69
C ALA A 3 -0.53 43.94 17.09
N LEU A 4 -1.01 43.02 17.90
CA LEU A 4 -0.38 41.72 18.10
C LEU A 4 -0.43 40.98 16.76
N ALA A 5 0.71 40.82 16.10
CA ALA A 5 0.84 39.90 14.97
C ALA A 5 0.60 38.47 15.51
N ALA A 6 -0.48 37.85 15.05
CA ALA A 6 -0.77 36.44 15.37
C ALA A 6 0.40 35.61 14.83
N ALA A 7 1.04 34.81 15.71
CA ALA A 7 2.05 33.84 15.29
C ALA A 7 1.42 32.87 14.29
N PRO A 8 2.11 32.49 13.21
CA PRO A 8 1.60 31.53 12.25
C PRO A 8 1.32 30.22 12.98
N GLN A 9 0.09 29.73 12.86
CA GLN A 9 -0.28 28.42 13.38
C GLN A 9 0.61 27.35 12.72
N PRO A 10 1.15 26.40 13.48
CA PRO A 10 1.93 25.31 12.88
C PRO A 10 1.06 24.60 11.84
N ALA A 11 1.61 24.40 10.66
CA ALA A 11 0.93 23.67 9.60
C ALA A 11 0.54 22.28 10.09
N ASP A 12 -0.68 21.84 9.78
CA ASP A 12 -1.14 20.49 10.11
C ASP A 12 -0.16 19.43 9.55
N PRO A 13 0.32 18.48 10.35
CA PRO A 13 1.32 17.50 9.92
C PRO A 13 0.88 16.69 8.70
N LEU A 14 -0.40 16.36 8.59
CA LEU A 14 -0.94 15.62 7.44
C LEU A 14 -0.93 16.47 6.18
N ASP A 15 -1.29 17.76 6.26
CA ASP A 15 -1.27 18.69 5.14
C ASP A 15 0.18 18.88 4.64
N ALA A 16 1.14 18.99 5.56
CA ALA A 16 2.56 19.08 5.25
C ALA A 16 3.09 17.81 4.57
N LEU A 17 2.68 16.61 5.05
CA LEU A 17 3.04 15.34 4.42
C LEU A 17 2.49 15.25 2.99
N PHE A 18 1.23 15.63 2.78
CA PHE A 18 0.60 15.60 1.45
C PHE A 18 1.26 16.58 0.48
N ALA A 19 1.59 17.79 0.92
CA ALA A 19 2.30 18.77 0.08
C ALA A 19 3.66 18.23 -0.38
N ARG A 20 4.43 17.63 0.53
CA ARG A 20 5.72 16.99 0.22
C ARG A 20 5.55 15.77 -0.68
N GLY A 21 4.55 14.92 -0.39
CA GLY A 21 4.23 13.73 -1.18
C GLY A 21 3.86 14.04 -2.62
N LYS A 22 3.11 15.13 -2.86
CA LYS A 22 2.76 15.58 -4.19
C LYS A 22 3.99 16.01 -5.01
N ALA A 23 4.96 16.68 -4.39
CA ALA A 23 6.20 17.04 -5.05
C ALA A 23 7.03 15.80 -5.43
N MET A 24 7.11 14.80 -4.54
CA MET A 24 7.80 13.54 -4.81
C MET A 24 7.09 12.73 -5.91
N GLN A 25 5.77 12.68 -5.90
CA GLN A 25 4.96 11.94 -6.89
C GLN A 25 5.24 12.40 -8.33
N ALA A 26 5.57 13.69 -8.53
CA ALA A 26 5.91 14.23 -9.84
C ALA A 26 7.23 13.67 -10.41
N THR A 27 8.10 13.15 -9.58
CA THR A 27 9.41 12.59 -9.97
C THR A 27 9.48 11.08 -9.84
N LEU A 28 8.44 10.45 -9.29
CA LEU A 28 8.40 9.01 -9.08
C LEU A 28 7.90 8.30 -10.34
N HIS A 29 8.74 7.44 -10.91
CA HIS A 29 8.40 6.64 -12.09
C HIS A 29 8.29 5.15 -11.79
N SER A 30 9.11 4.68 -10.86
CA SER A 30 9.12 3.28 -10.44
C SER A 30 9.66 3.10 -9.02
N ILE A 31 9.31 1.97 -8.42
CA ILE A 31 9.87 1.51 -7.13
C ILE A 31 10.13 0.01 -7.26
N SER A 32 11.24 -0.45 -6.69
CA SER A 32 11.44 -1.87 -6.42
C SER A 32 11.87 -2.07 -4.97
N ALA A 33 11.47 -3.20 -4.37
CA ALA A 33 11.82 -3.55 -3.01
C ALA A 33 11.75 -5.07 -2.80
N SER A 34 12.43 -5.55 -1.78
CA SER A 34 12.12 -6.85 -1.15
C SER A 34 10.95 -6.65 -0.18
N PHE A 35 10.13 -7.68 0.02
CA PHE A 35 9.06 -7.61 1.03
C PHE A 35 9.00 -8.87 1.89
N THR A 36 8.54 -8.67 3.12
CA THR A 36 8.03 -9.73 4.00
C THR A 36 6.57 -9.43 4.30
N GLU A 37 5.69 -10.37 3.99
CA GLU A 37 4.26 -10.32 4.31
C GLU A 37 3.98 -11.31 5.44
N THR A 38 3.35 -10.82 6.51
CA THR A 38 2.89 -11.64 7.64
C THR A 38 1.38 -11.56 7.72
N THR A 39 0.70 -12.69 7.61
CA THR A 39 -0.75 -12.82 7.80
C THR A 39 -1.01 -13.54 9.12
N VAL A 40 -1.83 -12.92 9.96
CA VAL A 40 -2.37 -13.52 11.19
C VAL A 40 -3.86 -13.68 11.00
N SER A 41 -4.36 -14.89 11.23
CA SER A 41 -5.79 -15.21 11.10
C SER A 41 -6.17 -16.22 12.16
N SER A 42 -7.40 -16.12 12.66
CA SER A 42 -7.99 -17.11 13.57
C SER A 42 -8.08 -18.51 12.96
N LEU A 43 -8.01 -18.62 11.63
CA LEU A 43 -8.03 -19.89 10.90
C LEU A 43 -6.63 -20.55 10.81
N LEU A 44 -5.59 -19.82 11.21
CA LEU A 44 -4.20 -20.30 11.16
C LEU A 44 -3.70 -20.57 12.57
N ARG A 45 -3.01 -21.71 12.74
CA ARG A 45 -2.36 -22.03 14.02
C ARG A 45 -1.21 -21.04 14.33
N ASP A 46 -0.40 -20.75 13.30
CA ASP A 46 0.75 -19.88 13.39
C ASP A 46 0.65 -18.79 12.30
N PRO A 47 1.26 -17.62 12.46
CA PRO A 47 1.31 -16.61 11.42
C PRO A 47 1.92 -17.15 10.13
N LEU A 48 1.26 -16.90 9.01
CA LEU A 48 1.81 -17.21 7.69
C LEU A 48 2.77 -16.11 7.26
N VAL A 49 4.03 -16.47 7.03
CA VAL A 49 5.06 -15.54 6.56
C VAL A 49 5.40 -15.84 5.11
N ALA A 50 5.24 -14.86 4.25
CA ALA A 50 5.64 -14.93 2.85
C ALA A 50 6.72 -13.87 2.56
N ARG A 51 7.62 -14.16 1.61
CA ARG A 51 8.67 -13.25 1.18
C ARG A 51 8.74 -13.19 -0.34
N GLY A 52 9.27 -12.07 -0.83
CA GLY A 52 9.43 -11.89 -2.25
C GLY A 52 9.96 -10.51 -2.62
N THR A 53 9.76 -10.15 -3.87
CA THR A 53 10.12 -8.84 -4.41
C THR A 53 8.89 -8.17 -5.01
N VAL A 54 8.87 -6.86 -4.96
CA VAL A 54 7.85 -6.03 -5.60
C VAL A 54 8.51 -5.04 -6.53
N VAL A 55 7.93 -4.86 -7.71
CA VAL A 55 8.26 -3.77 -8.63
C VAL A 55 6.95 -3.07 -9.00
N ALA A 56 6.95 -1.76 -8.88
CA ALA A 56 5.82 -0.92 -9.29
C ALA A 56 6.29 0.19 -10.23
N ALA A 57 5.44 0.59 -11.16
CA ALA A 57 5.68 1.67 -12.11
C ALA A 57 4.42 2.50 -12.37
N VAL A 58 4.61 3.74 -12.82
CA VAL A 58 3.54 4.66 -13.23
C VAL A 58 3.32 4.53 -14.75
N PRO A 59 2.10 4.55 -15.26
CA PRO A 59 0.82 4.50 -14.54
C PRO A 59 0.66 3.14 -13.86
N LEU A 60 -0.19 3.03 -12.85
CA LEU A 60 -0.27 1.89 -11.94
C LEU A 60 -0.06 0.52 -12.61
N ARG A 61 1.11 -0.05 -12.38
CA ARG A 61 1.49 -1.41 -12.76
C ARG A 61 2.38 -1.95 -11.66
N MET A 62 2.03 -3.08 -11.07
CA MET A 62 2.76 -3.66 -9.95
C MET A 62 2.88 -5.17 -10.14
N LEU A 63 4.07 -5.70 -9.96
CA LEU A 63 4.33 -7.13 -9.88
C LEU A 63 4.90 -7.48 -8.53
N MET A 64 4.23 -8.34 -7.79
CA MET A 64 4.76 -9.02 -6.61
C MET A 64 5.17 -10.44 -7.00
N THR A 65 6.42 -10.78 -6.77
CA THR A 65 6.97 -12.13 -6.98
C THR A 65 7.27 -12.73 -5.63
N TYR A 66 6.41 -13.64 -5.18
CA TYR A 66 6.62 -14.42 -3.96
C TYR A 66 7.61 -15.54 -4.22
N THR A 67 8.54 -15.74 -3.29
CA THR A 67 9.53 -16.82 -3.34
C THR A 67 9.29 -17.86 -2.26
N THR A 68 8.67 -17.49 -1.14
CA THR A 68 8.33 -18.34 -0.02
C THR A 68 6.93 -18.00 0.51
N PRO A 69 6.17 -18.98 1.04
CA PRO A 69 6.46 -20.41 1.09
C PRO A 69 6.34 -21.12 -0.27
N GLU A 70 5.65 -20.50 -1.22
CA GLU A 70 5.39 -21.02 -2.57
C GLU A 70 5.60 -19.90 -3.60
N VAL A 71 6.18 -20.25 -4.75
CA VAL A 71 6.35 -19.30 -5.85
C VAL A 71 4.98 -18.89 -6.39
N ARG A 72 4.70 -17.60 -6.33
CA ARG A 72 3.47 -16.99 -6.80
C ARG A 72 3.77 -15.63 -7.40
N TYR A 73 3.11 -15.31 -8.48
CA TYR A 73 3.17 -14.02 -9.14
C TYR A 73 1.82 -13.33 -9.00
N VAL A 74 1.84 -12.07 -8.58
CA VAL A 74 0.63 -11.21 -8.52
C VAL A 74 0.93 -9.96 -9.32
N LEU A 75 0.38 -9.90 -10.52
CA LEU A 75 0.45 -8.74 -11.39
C LEU A 75 -0.83 -7.93 -11.23
N MET A 76 -0.70 -6.67 -10.90
CA MET A 76 -1.79 -5.71 -10.85
C MET A 76 -1.55 -4.60 -11.88
N ASP A 77 -2.56 -4.30 -12.66
CA ASP A 77 -2.62 -3.11 -13.52
C ASP A 77 -3.88 -2.28 -13.19
N GLN A 78 -4.20 -1.30 -14.03
CA GLN A 78 -5.33 -0.39 -13.80
C GLN A 78 -6.70 -1.09 -13.80
N THR A 79 -6.80 -2.29 -14.36
CA THR A 79 -8.07 -2.96 -14.63
C THR A 79 -8.22 -4.32 -13.96
N ARG A 80 -7.10 -4.98 -13.65
CA ARG A 80 -7.11 -6.36 -13.18
C ARG A 80 -5.97 -6.70 -12.24
N ILE A 81 -6.21 -7.76 -11.46
CA ILE A 81 -5.18 -8.51 -10.74
C ILE A 81 -5.09 -9.89 -11.39
N VAL A 82 -3.89 -10.30 -11.76
CA VAL A 82 -3.62 -11.65 -12.26
C VAL A 82 -2.72 -12.36 -11.25
N THR A 83 -3.19 -13.48 -10.73
CA THR A 83 -2.42 -14.34 -9.83
C THR A 83 -2.03 -15.62 -10.55
N VAL A 84 -0.75 -15.98 -10.53
CA VAL A 84 -0.24 -17.23 -11.11
C VAL A 84 0.52 -18.01 -10.05
N VAL A 85 0.15 -19.29 -9.86
CA VAL A 85 0.85 -20.27 -9.01
C VAL A 85 1.36 -21.39 -9.90
N PRO A 86 2.64 -21.36 -10.34
CA PRO A 86 3.15 -22.30 -11.34
C PRO A 86 3.10 -23.76 -10.89
N SER A 87 3.39 -24.05 -9.60
CA SER A 87 3.37 -25.39 -9.02
C SER A 87 2.01 -26.07 -9.16
N ARG A 88 0.93 -25.28 -9.09
CA ARG A 88 -0.46 -25.73 -9.22
C ARG A 88 -1.00 -25.59 -10.63
N ARG A 89 -0.25 -24.96 -11.54
CA ARG A 89 -0.72 -24.56 -12.88
C ARG A 89 -1.98 -23.68 -12.81
N GLU A 90 -2.14 -22.93 -11.74
CA GLU A 90 -3.29 -22.06 -11.50
C GLU A 90 -3.02 -20.66 -12.03
N ARG A 91 -4.03 -20.07 -12.65
CA ARG A 91 -4.07 -18.68 -13.05
C ARG A 91 -5.46 -18.14 -12.77
N ASP A 92 -5.54 -17.16 -11.89
CA ASP A 92 -6.79 -16.45 -11.59
C ASP A 92 -6.68 -15.02 -12.08
N GLU A 93 -7.77 -14.47 -12.57
CA GLU A 93 -7.86 -13.08 -13.02
C GLU A 93 -9.10 -12.43 -12.42
N LEU A 94 -8.88 -11.32 -11.71
CA LEU A 94 -9.93 -10.52 -11.08
C LEU A 94 -9.99 -9.16 -11.74
N ASN A 95 -11.14 -8.77 -12.27
CA ASN A 95 -11.37 -7.41 -12.71
C ASN A 95 -11.50 -6.48 -11.50
N ILE A 96 -10.67 -5.45 -11.44
CA ILE A 96 -10.64 -4.49 -10.33
C ILE A 96 -10.92 -3.06 -10.78
N ALA A 97 -11.37 -2.84 -12.01
CA ALA A 97 -11.53 -1.50 -12.57
C ALA A 97 -12.41 -0.59 -11.69
N ASP A 98 -13.51 -1.12 -11.12
CA ASP A 98 -14.39 -0.37 -10.22
C ASP A 98 -13.75 -0.12 -8.86
N MET A 99 -13.06 -1.11 -8.30
CA MET A 99 -12.32 -0.99 -7.05
C MET A 99 -11.19 0.01 -7.21
N GLN A 100 -10.47 -0.06 -8.31
CA GLN A 100 -9.35 0.85 -8.62
C GLN A 100 -9.80 2.30 -8.74
N ARG A 101 -10.94 2.56 -9.42
CA ARG A 101 -11.53 3.90 -9.47
C ARG A 101 -11.87 4.44 -8.07
N ARG A 102 -12.32 3.57 -7.15
CA ARG A 102 -12.60 3.96 -5.75
C ARG A 102 -11.30 4.24 -5.00
N ILE A 103 -10.28 3.37 -5.13
CA ILE A 103 -8.97 3.58 -4.49
C ILE A 103 -8.35 4.88 -4.98
N GLN A 104 -8.32 5.12 -6.28
CA GLN A 104 -7.78 6.36 -6.85
C GLN A 104 -8.49 7.59 -6.28
N ARG A 105 -9.82 7.61 -6.29
CA ARG A 105 -10.63 8.71 -5.75
C ARG A 105 -10.42 8.92 -4.25
N TYR A 106 -10.34 7.86 -3.46
CA TYR A 106 -10.30 7.99 -1.99
C TYR A 106 -8.91 8.11 -1.40
N PHE A 107 -7.87 7.70 -2.10
CA PHE A 107 -6.51 7.66 -1.55
C PHE A 107 -5.49 8.43 -2.39
N VAL A 108 -5.57 8.39 -3.71
CA VAL A 108 -4.55 9.00 -4.59
C VAL A 108 -4.89 10.45 -4.91
N GLU A 109 -6.16 10.73 -5.22
CA GLU A 109 -6.66 12.07 -5.57
C GLU A 109 -7.25 12.80 -4.36
N ALA A 110 -7.45 12.11 -3.25
CA ALA A 110 -8.07 12.69 -2.06
C ALA A 110 -7.16 13.76 -1.43
N SER A 111 -7.76 14.90 -1.14
CA SER A 111 -7.13 15.88 -0.27
C SER A 111 -7.06 15.38 1.18
N PRO A 112 -6.20 15.93 2.04
CA PRO A 112 -6.19 15.64 3.46
C PRO A 112 -7.57 15.78 4.12
N LYS A 113 -8.34 16.79 3.68
CA LYS A 113 -9.71 17.03 4.16
C LYS A 113 -10.66 15.89 3.81
N GLU A 114 -10.63 15.38 2.58
CA GLU A 114 -11.47 14.27 2.12
C GLU A 114 -11.07 12.95 2.80
N LEU A 115 -9.77 12.75 3.00
CA LEU A 115 -9.28 11.58 3.70
C LEU A 115 -9.78 11.55 5.16
N ARG A 116 -9.78 12.71 5.86
CA ARG A 116 -10.35 12.85 7.21
C ARG A 116 -11.87 12.65 7.27
N GLN A 117 -12.59 12.84 6.19
CA GLN A 117 -14.02 12.49 6.13
C GLN A 117 -14.25 10.97 6.15
N SER A 118 -13.28 10.21 5.65
CA SER A 118 -13.37 8.75 5.55
C SER A 118 -12.68 8.04 6.70
N PHE A 119 -11.67 8.67 7.32
CA PHE A 119 -10.85 8.10 8.38
C PHE A 119 -10.62 9.10 9.51
N ASP A 120 -10.50 8.56 10.72
CA ASP A 120 -9.85 9.24 11.83
C ASP A 120 -8.35 8.99 11.72
N ILE A 121 -7.56 10.06 11.61
CA ILE A 121 -6.14 9.97 11.22
C ILE A 121 -5.29 10.62 12.30
N SER A 122 -4.29 9.90 12.78
CA SER A 122 -3.16 10.46 13.51
C SER A 122 -1.87 10.26 12.73
N LEU A 123 -0.98 11.25 12.78
CA LEU A 123 0.35 11.21 12.19
C LEU A 123 1.36 11.63 13.26
N ALA A 124 2.29 10.74 13.59
CA ALA A 124 3.32 10.99 14.60
C ALA A 124 4.58 10.16 14.31
N PRO A 125 5.74 10.61 14.81
CA PRO A 125 6.94 9.77 14.81
C PRO A 125 6.68 8.42 15.48
N ASP A 126 7.18 7.33 14.88
CA ASP A 126 7.15 6.02 15.55
C ASP A 126 8.48 5.79 16.31
N PRO A 127 8.44 5.67 17.67
CA PRO A 127 9.65 5.37 18.43
C PRO A 127 10.25 4.00 18.12
N ALA A 128 9.43 3.05 17.69
CA ALA A 128 9.87 1.69 17.35
C ALA A 128 10.50 1.61 15.96
N LEU A 129 10.30 2.61 15.09
CA LEU A 129 10.90 2.68 13.76
C LEU A 129 11.50 4.09 13.54
N PRO A 130 12.69 4.37 14.08
CA PRO A 130 13.35 5.67 13.95
C PRO A 130 13.48 6.09 12.48
N GLY A 131 13.15 7.34 12.18
CA GLY A 131 13.16 7.88 10.80
C GLY A 131 11.84 7.73 10.04
N ALA A 132 10.85 7.01 10.57
CA ALA A 132 9.52 6.92 10.00
C ALA A 132 8.47 7.69 10.81
N ASP A 133 7.46 8.19 10.10
CA ASP A 133 6.21 8.65 10.68
C ASP A 133 5.15 7.57 10.51
N LEU A 134 4.44 7.28 11.60
CA LEU A 134 3.28 6.40 11.60
C LEU A 134 2.02 7.21 11.28
N MET A 135 1.40 6.93 10.15
CA MET A 135 0.05 7.37 9.83
C MET A 135 -0.92 6.25 10.22
N ASP A 136 -1.67 6.49 11.29
CA ASP A 136 -2.67 5.56 11.83
C ASP A 136 -4.07 6.03 11.42
N MET A 137 -4.80 5.17 10.73
CA MET A 137 -6.07 5.49 10.10
C MET A 137 -7.16 4.52 10.57
N ARG A 138 -8.22 5.06 11.17
CA ARG A 138 -9.41 4.29 11.57
C ARG A 138 -10.60 4.69 10.71
N PRO A 139 -11.25 3.76 10.01
CA PRO A 139 -12.38 4.07 9.16
C PRO A 139 -13.51 4.74 9.94
N ARG A 140 -14.13 5.77 9.37
CA ARG A 140 -15.35 6.41 9.86
C ARG A 140 -16.59 5.88 9.14
N ARG A 141 -16.47 5.59 7.84
CA ARG A 141 -17.57 5.15 6.99
C ARG A 141 -17.90 3.67 7.23
N LYS A 142 -19.19 3.34 7.35
CA LYS A 142 -19.69 1.98 7.61
C LYS A 142 -19.17 0.97 6.58
N GLN A 143 -19.22 1.32 5.29
CA GLN A 143 -18.79 0.43 4.20
C GLN A 143 -17.31 0.05 4.28
N ILE A 144 -16.47 0.92 4.84
CA ILE A 144 -15.04 0.62 5.04
C ILE A 144 -14.87 -0.20 6.31
N LYS A 145 -15.61 0.12 7.39
CA LYS A 145 -15.55 -0.61 8.66
C LYS A 145 -15.96 -2.08 8.55
N GLU A 146 -16.80 -2.42 7.59
CA GLU A 146 -17.22 -3.80 7.35
C GLU A 146 -16.06 -4.72 6.95
N GLY A 147 -15.00 -4.18 6.32
CA GLY A 147 -13.83 -4.95 5.92
C GLY A 147 -12.54 -4.59 6.64
N LEU A 148 -12.41 -3.33 7.09
CA LEU A 148 -11.17 -2.80 7.64
C LEU A 148 -11.43 -2.14 8.99
N ALA A 149 -10.75 -2.61 10.05
CA ALA A 149 -10.82 -2.00 11.38
C ALA A 149 -9.77 -0.88 11.54
N ARG A 150 -8.58 -1.06 11.00
CA ARG A 150 -7.47 -0.11 11.13
C ARG A 150 -6.46 -0.28 9.99
N LEU A 151 -5.93 0.83 9.48
CA LEU A 151 -4.84 0.87 8.51
C LEU A 151 -3.69 1.68 9.11
N ARG A 152 -2.48 1.12 9.11
CA ARG A 152 -1.26 1.78 9.59
C ARG A 152 -0.21 1.79 8.51
N LEU A 153 0.34 2.97 8.23
CA LEU A 153 1.38 3.19 7.24
C LEU A 153 2.59 3.81 7.92
N TRP A 154 3.76 3.23 7.74
CA TRP A 154 5.02 3.81 8.16
C TRP A 154 5.69 4.43 6.94
N ILE A 155 5.87 5.73 7.00
CA ILE A 155 6.38 6.55 5.90
C ILE A 155 7.74 7.08 6.30
N ASP A 156 8.77 6.73 5.52
CA ASP A 156 10.11 7.26 5.72
C ASP A 156 10.12 8.79 5.54
N ARG A 157 10.67 9.51 6.51
CA ARG A 157 10.60 10.98 6.54
C ARG A 157 11.42 11.64 5.45
N THR A 158 12.45 10.96 4.95
CA THR A 158 13.37 11.48 3.94
C THR A 158 12.85 11.22 2.54
N SER A 159 12.58 9.96 2.25
CA SER A 159 12.15 9.53 0.92
C SER A 159 10.64 9.62 0.70
N LEU A 160 9.84 9.79 1.76
CA LEU A 160 8.37 9.73 1.75
C LEU A 160 7.78 8.43 1.20
N VAL A 161 8.61 7.40 1.06
CA VAL A 161 8.17 6.08 0.63
C VAL A 161 7.65 5.31 1.85
N MET A 162 6.57 4.58 1.65
CA MET A 162 6.05 3.67 2.65
C MET A 162 7.02 2.50 2.81
N SER A 163 7.51 2.27 4.04
CA SER A 163 8.39 1.15 4.39
C SER A 163 7.63 -0.02 5.03
N LYS A 164 6.45 0.25 5.61
CA LYS A 164 5.64 -0.77 6.26
C LYS A 164 4.17 -0.39 6.16
N LEU A 165 3.34 -1.42 5.93
CA LEU A 165 1.88 -1.33 5.91
C LEU A 165 1.33 -2.41 6.86
N ARG A 166 0.34 -2.06 7.68
CA ARG A 166 -0.45 -3.04 8.41
C ARG A 166 -1.95 -2.75 8.28
N MET A 167 -2.69 -3.77 7.92
CA MET A 167 -4.15 -3.80 7.88
C MET A 167 -4.64 -4.71 8.99
N ASP A 168 -5.49 -4.19 9.87
CA ASP A 168 -6.26 -4.99 10.81
C ASP A 168 -7.70 -5.05 10.25
N TYR A 169 -8.20 -6.25 10.01
CA TYR A 169 -9.52 -6.48 9.42
C TYR A 169 -10.62 -6.54 10.48
N ALA A 170 -11.86 -6.40 10.06
CA ALA A 170 -13.00 -6.37 10.96
C ALA A 170 -13.28 -7.73 11.65
N ASP A 171 -12.84 -8.83 11.06
CA ASP A 171 -12.94 -10.19 11.58
C ASP A 171 -11.83 -10.54 12.60
N GLY A 172 -10.91 -9.62 12.87
CA GLY A 172 -9.78 -9.80 13.78
C GLY A 172 -8.50 -10.29 13.11
N ASP A 173 -8.55 -10.65 11.84
CA ASP A 173 -7.37 -11.00 11.06
C ASP A 173 -6.48 -9.77 10.83
N SER A 174 -5.21 -9.99 10.52
CA SER A 174 -4.33 -8.88 10.15
C SER A 174 -3.31 -9.28 9.08
N ARG A 175 -2.89 -8.29 8.29
CA ARG A 175 -1.81 -8.45 7.32
C ARG A 175 -0.81 -7.31 7.49
N THR A 176 0.46 -7.69 7.59
CA THR A 176 1.58 -6.74 7.65
C THR A 176 2.48 -6.97 6.46
N ILE A 177 2.86 -5.91 5.76
CA ILE A 177 3.85 -5.93 4.68
C ILE A 177 4.97 -4.99 5.09
N GLU A 178 6.20 -5.50 5.12
CA GLU A 178 7.41 -4.75 5.42
C GLU A 178 8.30 -4.75 4.18
N LEU A 179 8.74 -3.55 3.77
CA LEU A 179 9.60 -3.36 2.60
C LEU A 179 11.04 -3.12 3.06
N SER A 180 11.98 -3.77 2.38
CA SER A 180 13.42 -3.55 2.53
C SER A 180 14.06 -3.37 1.16
N ASP A 181 15.33 -2.91 1.13
CA ASP A 181 16.09 -2.70 -0.10
C ASP A 181 15.35 -1.82 -1.12
N ILE A 182 14.64 -0.82 -0.65
CA ILE A 182 13.81 0.04 -1.49
C ILE A 182 14.70 0.85 -2.44
N LYS A 183 14.41 0.74 -3.73
CA LYS A 183 15.05 1.53 -4.79
C LYS A 183 13.99 2.40 -5.46
N ILE A 184 14.29 3.70 -5.54
CA ILE A 184 13.43 4.70 -6.18
C ILE A 184 13.94 4.89 -7.62
N ASN A 185 13.03 4.88 -8.57
CA ASN A 185 13.28 5.04 -10.00
C ASN A 185 14.31 4.04 -10.59
N PRO A 186 14.30 2.73 -10.21
CA PRO A 186 15.08 1.76 -10.95
C PRO A 186 14.57 1.69 -12.40
N PRO A 187 15.45 1.39 -13.37
CA PRO A 187 15.00 1.16 -14.73
C PRO A 187 14.07 -0.05 -14.81
N VAL A 188 12.91 0.14 -15.44
CA VAL A 188 11.90 -0.91 -15.64
C VAL A 188 11.43 -0.88 -17.09
N ASP A 189 11.16 -2.05 -17.65
CA ASP A 189 10.60 -2.25 -18.98
C ASP A 189 9.39 -3.19 -18.93
N ASP A 190 8.78 -3.48 -20.07
CA ASP A 190 7.63 -4.40 -20.13
C ASP A 190 7.98 -5.83 -19.71
N ARG A 191 9.23 -6.26 -19.90
CA ARG A 191 9.69 -7.60 -19.50
C ARG A 191 9.75 -7.75 -17.98
N THR A 192 9.99 -6.64 -17.27
CA THR A 192 9.98 -6.59 -15.80
C THR A 192 8.64 -7.07 -15.22
N PHE A 193 7.56 -6.85 -15.95
CA PHE A 193 6.21 -7.23 -15.54
C PHE A 193 5.69 -8.52 -16.22
N ALA A 194 6.56 -9.26 -16.88
CA ALA A 194 6.19 -10.53 -17.49
C ALA A 194 5.95 -11.60 -16.41
N ILE A 195 4.84 -12.32 -16.53
CA ILE A 195 4.50 -13.44 -15.65
C ILE A 195 4.37 -14.73 -16.47
N PRO A 196 4.66 -15.91 -15.89
CA PRO A 196 4.53 -17.18 -16.58
C PRO A 196 3.11 -17.41 -17.11
N SER A 197 2.99 -18.12 -18.23
CA SER A 197 1.71 -18.57 -18.75
C SER A 197 1.17 -19.66 -17.82
N GLY A 198 0.04 -19.39 -17.14
CA GLY A 198 -0.74 -20.37 -16.39
C GLY A 198 -1.95 -20.83 -17.22
N ARG A 199 -2.53 -22.00 -16.93
CA ARG A 199 -3.86 -22.35 -17.46
C ARG A 199 -4.90 -21.51 -16.73
N SER A 200 -5.74 -20.80 -17.47
CA SER A 200 -6.88 -20.09 -16.89
C SER A 200 -7.85 -21.09 -16.27
N ARG A 201 -8.23 -20.92 -15.03
CA ARG A 201 -9.46 -21.49 -14.49
C ARG A 201 -10.60 -20.66 -15.09
N SER A 202 -11.28 -21.20 -16.09
CA SER A 202 -12.59 -20.69 -16.49
C SER A 202 -13.54 -20.95 -15.32
N GLY A 203 -13.99 -19.87 -14.68
CA GLY A 203 -15.03 -19.95 -13.66
C GLY A 203 -16.29 -20.57 -14.26
N GLY A 204 -16.77 -21.62 -13.65
CA GLY A 204 -18.12 -22.12 -13.82
C GLY A 204 -19.07 -21.32 -12.93
#